data_e3151d8f579a3b6844c704fe7da044a1
#
_entry.id   e3151d8f579a3b6844c704fe7da044a1
#
_cell.length_a   1.000
_cell.length_b   1.000
_cell.length_c   1.000
_cell.angle_alpha   90.00
_cell.angle_beta   90.00
_cell.angle_gamma   90.00
#
_symmetry.space_group_name_H-M   'P 1'
#
loop_
_entity.id
_entity.type
_entity.pdbx_description
1 polymer ?
#
loop_
_entity_poly.entity_id
_entity_poly.type
_entity_poly.pdbx_seq_one_letter_code
_entity_poly.pdbx_strand_id
1 'polypeptide(L)'
;HQLVVHEETGKIVKEIFELVASGLSPLKVAKILNERGVPAPSEFQNLQGFTKQWSRYGAKCYWTDDRIRSMIKDERYTGTMISLKTTSFTVRGKRVKTPPSEWVRVEDTHEPIVSYELYVKANTMFRQMEFRLSGKPGKNIYHCGHCGRKMQKDSKGGIRCNQRYLLKECKCRSAVISIEEADETASLFKLEIMST
;
A
#
# COMPACT_ATOMS: atom_id res chain seq x y z
N HIS A 1 -3.36 25.33 17.98
CA HIS A 1 -3.46 25.08 16.53
C HIS A 1 -4.66 24.15 16.32
N GLN A 2 -5.62 24.57 15.50
CA GLN A 2 -6.79 23.77 15.14
C GLN A 2 -6.60 23.20 13.74
N LEU A 3 -6.94 21.92 13.54
CA LEU A 3 -6.97 21.32 12.21
C LEU A 3 -8.25 21.78 11.51
N VAL A 4 -8.09 22.30 10.29
CA VAL A 4 -9.21 22.74 9.44
C VAL A 4 -9.23 21.90 8.20
N VAL A 5 -10.42 21.45 7.80
CA VAL A 5 -10.60 20.67 6.56
C VAL A 5 -10.46 21.59 5.36
N HIS A 6 -9.59 21.23 4.43
CA HIS A 6 -9.53 21.89 3.13
C HIS A 6 -10.62 21.33 2.22
N GLU A 7 -11.55 22.17 1.81
CA GLU A 7 -12.81 21.76 1.18
C GLU A 7 -12.63 20.92 -0.08
N GLU A 8 -11.74 21.34 -1.00
CA GLU A 8 -11.52 20.62 -2.25
C GLU A 8 -10.89 19.24 -2.01
N THR A 9 -9.84 19.17 -1.18
CA THR A 9 -9.16 17.91 -0.89
C THR A 9 -10.01 17.00 0.00
N GLY A 10 -10.85 17.55 0.87
CA GLY A 10 -11.81 16.81 1.67
C GLY A 10 -12.83 16.06 0.81
N LYS A 11 -13.34 16.68 -0.26
CA LYS A 11 -14.24 16.03 -1.23
C LYS A 11 -13.56 14.83 -1.91
N ILE A 12 -12.30 14.96 -2.30
CA ILE A 12 -11.53 13.86 -2.90
C ILE A 12 -11.36 12.70 -1.92
N VAL A 13 -11.02 13.01 -0.65
CA VAL A 13 -10.87 11.98 0.38
C VAL A 13 -12.20 11.24 0.58
N LYS A 14 -13.31 11.95 0.71
CA LYS A 14 -14.65 11.34 0.86
C LYS A 14 -14.97 10.43 -0.32
N GLU A 15 -14.76 10.88 -1.54
CA GLU A 15 -14.96 10.09 -2.77
C GLU A 15 -14.11 8.80 -2.75
N ILE A 16 -12.87 8.85 -2.31
CA ILE A 16 -12.00 7.66 -2.18
C ILE A 16 -12.66 6.61 -1.27
N PHE A 17 -13.16 7.03 -0.10
CA PHE A 17 -13.83 6.12 0.83
C PHE A 17 -15.13 5.56 0.24
N GLU A 18 -15.92 6.36 -0.46
CA GLU A 18 -17.13 5.92 -1.13
C GLU A 18 -16.85 4.87 -2.22
N LEU A 19 -15.84 5.11 -3.05
CA LEU A 19 -15.40 4.18 -4.09
C LEU A 19 -14.91 2.84 -3.52
N VAL A 20 -14.14 2.86 -2.43
CA VAL A 20 -13.71 1.62 -1.77
C VAL A 20 -14.89 0.93 -1.08
N ALA A 21 -15.79 1.67 -0.45
CA ALA A 21 -16.99 1.13 0.18
C ALA A 21 -17.97 0.52 -0.83
N SER A 22 -17.96 0.96 -2.10
CA SER A 22 -18.70 0.35 -3.20
C SER A 22 -18.07 -0.94 -3.75
N GLY A 23 -16.88 -1.33 -3.27
CA GLY A 23 -16.20 -2.56 -3.66
C GLY A 23 -15.11 -2.39 -4.71
N LEU A 24 -14.70 -1.17 -5.06
CA LEU A 24 -13.57 -0.96 -5.95
C LEU A 24 -12.24 -1.22 -5.22
N SER A 25 -11.32 -1.91 -5.91
CA SER A 25 -9.98 -2.13 -5.36
C SER A 25 -9.16 -0.83 -5.31
N PRO A 26 -8.22 -0.68 -4.35
CA PRO A 26 -7.36 0.50 -4.25
C PRO A 26 -6.65 0.85 -5.56
N LEU A 27 -6.23 -0.15 -6.33
CA LEU A 27 -5.61 0.05 -7.63
C LEU A 27 -6.58 0.68 -8.65
N LYS A 28 -7.84 0.23 -8.67
CA LYS A 28 -8.86 0.81 -9.57
C LYS A 28 -9.18 2.24 -9.18
N VAL A 29 -9.30 2.53 -7.88
CA VAL A 29 -9.52 3.89 -7.38
C VAL A 29 -8.37 4.80 -7.79
N ALA A 30 -7.12 4.38 -7.58
CA ALA A 30 -5.95 5.14 -8.00
C ALA A 30 -5.95 5.44 -9.51
N LYS A 31 -6.32 4.46 -10.35
CA LYS A 31 -6.45 4.66 -11.80
C LYS A 31 -7.50 5.70 -12.16
N ILE A 32 -8.69 5.62 -11.58
CA ILE A 32 -9.79 6.57 -11.81
C ILE A 32 -9.34 8.00 -11.49
N LEU A 33 -8.69 8.21 -10.34
CA LEU A 33 -8.20 9.52 -9.94
C LEU A 33 -7.12 10.05 -10.89
N ASN A 34 -6.21 9.19 -11.34
CA ASN A 34 -5.17 9.55 -12.29
C ASN A 34 -5.74 9.88 -13.67
N GLU A 35 -6.71 9.13 -14.17
CA GLU A 35 -7.39 9.36 -15.43
C GLU A 35 -8.16 10.68 -15.45
N ARG A 36 -8.76 11.04 -14.30
CA ARG A 36 -9.43 12.34 -14.12
C ARG A 36 -8.45 13.50 -13.91
N GLY A 37 -7.15 13.25 -13.80
CA GLY A 37 -6.13 14.25 -13.55
C GLY A 37 -6.17 14.86 -12.15
N VAL A 38 -6.80 14.18 -11.17
CA VAL A 38 -6.84 14.63 -9.78
C VAL A 38 -5.41 14.61 -9.22
N PRO A 39 -4.88 15.73 -8.68
CA PRO A 39 -3.52 15.77 -8.20
C PRO A 39 -3.36 14.87 -6.95
N ALA A 40 -2.30 14.08 -6.91
CA ALA A 40 -1.92 13.32 -5.72
C ALA A 40 -1.50 14.28 -4.59
N PRO A 41 -1.56 13.88 -3.30
CA PRO A 41 -1.26 14.79 -2.18
C PRO A 41 0.09 15.50 -2.27
N SER A 42 1.12 14.83 -2.74
CA SER A 42 2.44 15.45 -2.96
C SER A 42 2.43 16.43 -4.14
N GLU A 43 1.70 16.14 -5.19
CA GLU A 43 1.52 17.06 -6.32
C GLU A 43 0.72 18.29 -5.90
N PHE A 44 -0.35 18.10 -5.12
CA PHE A 44 -1.12 19.21 -4.57
C PHE A 44 -0.26 20.14 -3.70
N GLN A 45 0.59 19.58 -2.85
CA GLN A 45 1.54 20.37 -2.04
C GLN A 45 2.55 21.15 -2.90
N ASN A 46 3.02 20.56 -4.00
CA ASN A 46 3.90 21.23 -4.95
C ASN A 46 3.20 22.38 -5.66
N LEU A 47 1.95 22.19 -6.10
CA LEU A 47 1.13 23.22 -6.75
C LEU A 47 0.84 24.39 -5.81
N GLN A 48 0.68 24.13 -4.50
CA GLN A 48 0.50 25.16 -3.48
C GLN A 48 1.81 25.83 -3.03
N GLY A 49 2.95 25.42 -3.56
CA GLY A 49 4.24 25.98 -3.20
C GLY A 49 4.80 25.59 -1.82
N PHE A 50 4.15 24.64 -1.13
CA PHE A 50 4.57 24.21 0.21
C PHE A 50 5.85 23.37 0.22
N THR A 51 6.22 22.74 -0.88
CA THR A 51 7.43 21.93 -0.95
C THR A 51 8.12 22.03 -2.30
N LYS A 52 9.26 22.72 -2.36
CA LYS A 52 10.19 22.64 -3.49
C LYS A 52 11.04 21.37 -3.50
N GLN A 53 10.96 20.54 -2.46
CA GLN A 53 12.00 19.56 -2.10
C GLN A 53 11.69 18.12 -2.53
N TRP A 54 10.47 17.79 -2.95
CA TRP A 54 10.10 16.40 -3.30
C TRP A 54 10.15 16.06 -4.77
N SER A 55 10.43 17.00 -5.61
CA SER A 55 10.76 16.76 -7.03
C SER A 55 12.22 16.37 -7.20
N ARG A 56 12.67 15.31 -6.52
CA ARG A 56 14.04 14.81 -6.70
C ARG A 56 14.36 14.45 -8.16
N TYR A 57 13.35 14.30 -9.01
CA TYR A 57 13.50 13.86 -10.39
C TYR A 57 12.57 14.57 -11.38
N GLY A 58 11.90 15.66 -11.00
CA GLY A 58 10.93 16.32 -11.88
C GLY A 58 9.73 15.45 -12.29
N ALA A 59 9.57 14.29 -11.65
CA ALA A 59 8.55 13.34 -12.00
C ALA A 59 7.20 13.75 -11.41
N LYS A 60 6.17 13.78 -12.23
CA LYS A 60 4.78 14.00 -11.82
C LYS A 60 4.38 12.94 -10.78
N CYS A 61 3.81 13.38 -9.67
CA CYS A 61 3.32 12.48 -8.62
C CYS A 61 1.94 11.96 -8.98
N TYR A 62 1.78 10.64 -8.97
CA TYR A 62 0.52 9.95 -9.27
C TYR A 62 -0.08 9.32 -8.02
N TRP A 63 -1.38 9.05 -8.06
CA TRP A 63 -2.05 8.19 -7.10
C TRP A 63 -1.56 6.76 -7.27
N THR A 64 -1.26 6.11 -6.15
CA THR A 64 -0.85 4.71 -6.08
C THR A 64 -1.80 3.94 -5.18
N ASP A 65 -1.89 2.63 -5.38
CA ASP A 65 -2.69 1.74 -4.53
C ASP A 65 -2.23 1.74 -3.07
N ASP A 66 -0.92 1.85 -2.82
CA ASP A 66 -0.37 1.97 -1.45
C ASP A 66 -0.83 3.26 -0.76
N ARG A 67 -0.94 4.36 -1.50
CA ARG A 67 -1.47 5.62 -0.96
C ARG A 67 -2.93 5.48 -0.56
N ILE A 68 -3.75 4.90 -1.44
CA ILE A 68 -5.17 4.64 -1.14
C ILE A 68 -5.31 3.70 0.07
N ARG A 69 -4.52 2.60 0.12
CA ARG A 69 -4.49 1.67 1.27
C ARG A 69 -4.15 2.37 2.59
N SER A 70 -3.17 3.26 2.57
CA SER A 70 -2.76 4.02 3.75
C SER A 70 -3.86 4.96 4.21
N MET A 71 -4.56 5.61 3.29
CA MET A 71 -5.67 6.51 3.60
C MET A 71 -6.86 5.77 4.21
N ILE A 72 -7.28 4.64 3.62
CA ILE A 72 -8.41 3.85 4.13
C ILE A 72 -8.17 3.34 5.56
N LYS A 73 -6.92 3.07 5.94
CA LYS A 73 -6.55 2.62 7.28
C LYS A 73 -6.39 3.76 8.30
N ASP A 74 -6.44 5.00 7.85
CA ASP A 74 -6.17 6.15 8.72
C ASP A 74 -7.46 6.69 9.35
N GLU A 75 -7.61 6.44 10.63
CA GLU A 75 -8.78 6.85 11.44
C GLU A 75 -8.86 8.37 11.65
N ARG A 76 -7.80 9.13 11.36
CA ARG A 76 -7.83 10.60 11.49
C ARG A 76 -8.88 11.26 10.61
N TYR A 77 -9.28 10.64 9.52
CA TYR A 77 -10.34 11.16 8.65
C TYR A 77 -11.73 11.16 9.30
N THR A 78 -11.90 10.46 10.43
CA THR A 78 -13.15 10.45 11.20
C THR A 78 -13.18 11.47 12.35
N GLY A 79 -12.21 12.38 12.42
CA GLY A 79 -12.11 13.36 13.52
C GLY A 79 -11.32 12.86 14.74
N THR A 80 -10.83 11.62 14.73
CA THR A 80 -10.08 11.00 15.83
C THR A 80 -8.59 11.19 15.68
N MET A 81 -7.91 11.73 16.66
CA MET A 81 -6.46 11.80 16.70
C MET A 81 -5.87 10.59 17.43
N ILE A 82 -4.91 9.91 16.79
CA ILE A 82 -4.20 8.77 17.39
C ILE A 82 -2.73 9.13 17.53
N SER A 83 -2.26 9.12 18.77
CA SER A 83 -0.88 9.41 19.14
C SER A 83 -0.17 8.17 19.69
N LEU A 84 1.14 8.26 19.90
CA LEU A 84 2.00 7.21 20.47
C LEU A 84 2.06 5.91 19.63
N LYS A 85 1.81 5.96 18.32
CA LYS A 85 1.98 4.80 17.43
C LYS A 85 3.43 4.30 17.33
N THR A 86 4.38 5.17 17.66
CA THR A 86 5.81 4.84 17.69
C THR A 86 6.49 5.54 18.85
N THR A 87 7.46 4.86 19.48
CA THR A 87 8.33 5.42 20.52
C THR A 87 9.80 5.30 20.13
N SER A 88 10.66 6.08 20.77
CA SER A 88 12.11 5.96 20.67
C SER A 88 12.70 5.96 22.08
N PHE A 89 13.49 4.95 22.41
CA PHE A 89 14.10 4.82 23.73
C PHE A 89 15.32 5.72 23.94
N THR A 90 15.88 6.25 22.84
CA THR A 90 17.06 7.14 22.89
C THR A 90 16.85 8.35 22.00
N VAL A 91 17.46 9.48 22.36
CA VAL A 91 17.46 10.70 21.53
C VAL A 91 18.10 10.35 20.18
N ARG A 92 17.40 10.63 19.08
CA ARG A 92 17.78 10.24 17.70
C ARG A 92 17.86 8.73 17.45
N GLY A 93 17.33 7.89 18.38
CA GLY A 93 17.31 6.45 18.23
C GLY A 93 16.29 5.95 17.19
N LYS A 94 16.37 4.66 16.89
CA LYS A 94 15.44 4.00 15.98
C LYS A 94 14.02 4.01 16.58
N ARG A 95 13.04 4.45 15.79
CA ARG A 95 11.64 4.38 16.19
C ARG A 95 11.14 2.93 16.18
N VAL A 96 10.52 2.52 17.26
CA VAL A 96 9.89 1.22 17.43
C VAL A 96 8.37 1.41 17.45
N LYS A 97 7.64 0.49 16.83
CA LYS A 97 6.17 0.52 16.85
C LYS A 97 5.67 0.16 18.24
N THR A 98 4.76 0.96 18.76
CA THR A 98 4.07 0.72 20.02
C THR A 98 2.87 -0.20 19.79
N PRO A 99 2.56 -1.12 20.71
CA PRO A 99 1.35 -1.94 20.66
C PRO A 99 0.09 -1.07 20.58
N PRO A 100 -0.96 -1.49 19.87
CA PRO A 100 -2.21 -0.72 19.76
C PRO A 100 -2.89 -0.42 21.09
N SER A 101 -2.65 -1.25 22.12
CA SER A 101 -3.16 -1.04 23.49
C SER A 101 -2.59 0.19 24.19
N GLU A 102 -1.42 0.65 23.75
CA GLU A 102 -0.74 1.82 24.32
C GLU A 102 -0.99 3.10 23.52
N TRP A 103 -1.75 3.01 22.42
CA TRP A 103 -2.07 4.17 21.61
C TRP A 103 -3.05 5.09 22.35
N VAL A 104 -2.77 6.37 22.36
CA VAL A 104 -3.68 7.37 22.90
C VAL A 104 -4.62 7.82 21.79
N ARG A 105 -5.91 7.61 21.99
CA ARG A 105 -7.00 8.03 21.12
C ARG A 105 -7.74 9.19 21.74
N VAL A 106 -7.93 10.24 20.97
CA VAL A 106 -8.74 11.39 21.36
C VAL A 106 -9.75 11.62 20.25
N GLU A 107 -11.01 11.46 20.57
CA GLU A 107 -12.13 11.67 19.65
C GLU A 107 -12.47 13.14 19.54
N ASP A 108 -13.18 13.52 18.48
CA ASP A 108 -13.70 14.87 18.23
C ASP A 108 -12.65 16.00 18.31
N THR A 109 -11.43 15.71 17.88
CA THR A 109 -10.34 16.69 17.87
C THR A 109 -10.42 17.67 16.70
N HIS A 110 -11.11 17.31 15.65
CA HIS A 110 -11.30 18.13 14.44
C HIS A 110 -12.52 17.65 13.66
N GLU A 111 -12.98 18.49 12.74
CA GLU A 111 -14.12 18.17 11.87
C GLU A 111 -13.85 16.90 11.06
N PRO A 112 -14.74 15.89 11.10
CA PRO A 112 -14.59 14.66 10.35
C PRO A 112 -14.81 14.90 8.85
N ILE A 113 -13.89 14.40 8.01
CA ILE A 113 -14.05 14.40 6.55
C ILE A 113 -14.97 13.25 6.12
N VAL A 114 -14.90 12.14 6.86
CA VAL A 114 -15.62 10.90 6.57
C VAL A 114 -16.38 10.47 7.82
N SER A 115 -17.66 10.11 7.66
CA SER A 115 -18.42 9.56 8.78
C SER A 115 -17.83 8.22 9.24
N TYR A 116 -17.94 7.92 10.53
CA TYR A 116 -17.43 6.67 11.09
C TYR A 116 -18.05 5.44 10.41
N GLU A 117 -19.33 5.51 10.03
CA GLU A 117 -20.03 4.44 9.30
C GLU A 117 -19.39 4.16 7.93
N LEU A 118 -19.09 5.22 7.17
CA LEU A 118 -18.43 5.09 5.87
C LEU A 118 -16.99 4.56 6.02
N TYR A 119 -16.27 5.01 7.02
CA TYR A 119 -14.94 4.50 7.37
C TYR A 119 -14.98 2.99 7.67
N VAL A 120 -15.90 2.54 8.53
CA VAL A 120 -16.04 1.11 8.87
C VAL A 120 -16.41 0.29 7.65
N LYS A 121 -17.37 0.77 6.84
CA LYS A 121 -17.81 0.11 5.61
C LYS A 121 -16.65 -0.05 4.62
N ALA A 122 -15.90 1.02 4.36
CA ALA A 122 -14.74 0.99 3.46
C ALA A 122 -13.66 0.01 3.95
N ASN A 123 -13.35 0.02 5.27
CA ASN A 123 -12.38 -0.91 5.85
C ASN A 123 -12.84 -2.36 5.80
N THR A 124 -14.12 -2.63 6.02
CA THR A 124 -14.69 -3.98 5.91
C THR A 124 -14.56 -4.52 4.49
N MET A 125 -14.97 -3.74 3.51
CA MET A 125 -14.83 -4.10 2.09
C MET A 125 -13.35 -4.30 1.69
N PHE A 126 -12.48 -3.42 2.16
CA PHE A 126 -11.05 -3.52 1.90
C PHE A 126 -10.44 -4.81 2.50
N ARG A 127 -10.78 -5.17 3.74
CA ARG A 127 -10.33 -6.42 4.39
C ARG A 127 -10.82 -7.66 3.65
N GLN A 128 -12.08 -7.66 3.18
CA GLN A 128 -12.62 -8.75 2.37
C GLN A 128 -11.87 -8.93 1.06
N MET A 129 -11.47 -7.82 0.41
CA MET A 129 -10.64 -7.87 -0.79
C MET A 129 -9.24 -8.41 -0.49
N GLU A 130 -8.58 -7.92 0.59
CA GLU A 130 -7.27 -8.43 1.00
C GLU A 130 -7.34 -9.93 1.31
N PHE A 131 -8.38 -10.40 1.99
CA PHE A 131 -8.59 -11.82 2.29
C PHE A 131 -8.73 -12.65 1.01
N ARG A 132 -9.56 -12.23 0.06
CA ARG A 132 -9.71 -12.90 -1.26
C ARG A 132 -8.37 -12.99 -2.02
N LEU A 133 -7.54 -11.97 -1.91
CA LEU A 133 -6.21 -11.95 -2.55
C LEU A 133 -5.19 -12.80 -1.77
N SER A 134 -5.31 -12.90 -0.46
CA SER A 134 -4.40 -13.69 0.39
C SER A 134 -4.68 -15.18 0.35
N GLY A 135 -5.92 -15.57 0.05
CA GLY A 135 -6.34 -16.98 -0.07
C GLY A 135 -5.92 -17.65 -1.37
N LYS A 136 -5.29 -16.94 -2.31
CA LYS A 136 -4.70 -17.58 -3.49
C LYS A 136 -3.44 -18.32 -3.07
N PRO A 137 -3.34 -19.65 -3.31
CA PRO A 137 -2.11 -20.39 -3.12
C PRO A 137 -1.04 -19.75 -4.01
N GLY A 138 0.13 -19.43 -3.45
CA GLY A 138 1.24 -18.88 -4.19
C GLY A 138 1.61 -17.44 -3.82
N LYS A 139 1.58 -17.06 -2.54
CA LYS A 139 2.43 -15.95 -2.09
C LYS A 139 3.87 -16.36 -2.37
N ASN A 140 4.40 -15.75 -3.41
CA ASN A 140 5.75 -15.89 -3.94
C ASN A 140 6.77 -16.19 -2.84
N ILE A 141 7.04 -17.46 -2.63
CA ILE A 141 8.16 -17.97 -1.81
C ILE A 141 9.44 -18.00 -2.65
N TYR A 142 9.32 -17.82 -3.97
CA TYR A 142 10.43 -17.93 -4.90
C TYR A 142 11.22 -16.63 -4.97
N HIS A 143 12.54 -16.74 -4.91
CA HIS A 143 13.47 -15.65 -5.05
C HIS A 143 14.36 -15.87 -6.29
N CYS A 144 14.70 -14.79 -6.96
CA CYS A 144 15.58 -14.85 -8.14
C CYS A 144 17.00 -15.22 -7.70
N GLY A 145 17.56 -16.31 -8.24
CA GLY A 145 18.92 -16.74 -7.96
C GLY A 145 20.01 -15.73 -8.36
N HIS A 146 19.72 -14.79 -9.27
CA HIS A 146 20.68 -13.76 -9.68
C HIS A 146 20.68 -12.52 -8.78
N CYS A 147 19.50 -12.06 -8.32
CA CYS A 147 19.39 -10.78 -7.57
C CYS A 147 18.76 -10.90 -6.19
N GLY A 148 18.37 -12.10 -5.76
CA GLY A 148 17.75 -12.36 -4.45
C GLY A 148 16.35 -11.77 -4.25
N ARG A 149 15.79 -11.06 -5.23
CA ARG A 149 14.46 -10.45 -5.11
C ARG A 149 13.35 -11.46 -5.32
N LYS A 150 12.20 -11.23 -4.68
CA LYS A 150 11.00 -12.03 -4.88
C LYS A 150 10.58 -12.03 -6.35
N MET A 151 10.31 -13.20 -6.89
CA MET A 151 9.78 -13.38 -8.23
C MET A 151 8.26 -13.19 -8.21
N GLN A 152 7.66 -12.82 -9.32
CA GLN A 152 6.21 -12.58 -9.44
C GLN A 152 5.60 -13.42 -10.57
N LYS A 153 4.33 -13.82 -10.38
CA LYS A 153 3.56 -14.46 -11.43
C LYS A 153 3.28 -13.49 -12.57
N ASP A 154 3.50 -13.91 -13.78
CA ASP A 154 3.08 -13.17 -14.95
C ASP A 154 1.65 -13.55 -15.40
N SER A 155 1.13 -12.83 -16.38
CA SER A 155 -0.20 -13.08 -16.95
C SER A 155 -0.32 -14.41 -17.70
N LYS A 156 0.82 -15.04 -18.04
CA LYS A 156 0.90 -16.31 -18.78
C LYS A 156 1.14 -17.52 -17.87
N GLY A 157 1.08 -17.32 -16.55
CA GLY A 157 1.26 -18.41 -15.58
C GLY A 157 2.71 -18.73 -15.23
N GLY A 158 3.69 -17.97 -15.73
CA GLY A 158 5.10 -18.13 -15.36
C GLY A 158 5.47 -17.30 -14.12
N ILE A 159 6.52 -17.72 -13.42
CA ILE A 159 7.13 -16.97 -12.32
C ILE A 159 8.37 -16.27 -12.84
N ARG A 160 8.44 -14.94 -12.71
CA ARG A 160 9.49 -14.10 -13.28
C ARG A 160 10.03 -13.07 -12.31
N CYS A 161 11.30 -12.69 -12.49
CA CYS A 161 11.91 -11.62 -11.74
C CYS A 161 11.51 -10.24 -12.30
N ASN A 162 10.99 -9.35 -11.44
CA ASN A 162 10.58 -7.99 -11.83
C ASN A 162 11.75 -7.07 -12.19
N GLN A 163 12.98 -7.39 -11.76
CA GLN A 163 14.15 -6.57 -12.06
C GLN A 163 14.37 -6.38 -13.57
N ARG A 164 13.91 -7.31 -14.39
CA ARG A 164 14.00 -7.22 -15.86
C ARG A 164 13.29 -6.02 -16.46
N TYR A 165 12.28 -5.47 -15.77
CA TYR A 165 11.54 -4.28 -16.21
C TYR A 165 12.21 -2.98 -15.79
N LEU A 166 13.06 -3.04 -14.77
CA LEU A 166 13.72 -1.87 -14.21
C LEU A 166 15.10 -1.61 -14.83
N LEU A 167 15.78 -2.67 -15.29
CA LEU A 167 17.14 -2.56 -15.84
C LEU A 167 17.19 -3.20 -17.23
N LYS A 168 17.68 -2.46 -18.23
CA LYS A 168 17.82 -2.92 -19.61
C LYS A 168 18.81 -4.10 -19.74
N GLU A 169 19.85 -4.13 -18.91
CA GLU A 169 20.90 -5.14 -18.92
C GLU A 169 20.88 -5.99 -17.64
N CYS A 170 19.79 -6.71 -17.41
CA CYS A 170 19.67 -7.56 -16.25
C CYS A 170 19.81 -9.04 -16.62
N LYS A 171 20.74 -9.74 -15.94
CA LYS A 171 20.90 -11.21 -16.05
C LYS A 171 19.63 -11.99 -15.64
N CYS A 172 18.68 -11.32 -14.98
CA CYS A 172 17.40 -11.90 -14.58
C CYS A 172 16.39 -12.06 -15.74
N ARG A 173 16.70 -11.66 -16.97
CA ARG A 173 15.77 -11.75 -18.11
C ARG A 173 15.38 -13.18 -18.47
N SER A 174 16.29 -14.13 -18.29
CA SER A 174 16.09 -15.55 -18.57
C SER A 174 15.49 -16.34 -17.40
N ALA A 175 15.38 -15.76 -16.21
CA ALA A 175 14.83 -16.45 -15.04
C ALA A 175 13.29 -16.49 -15.14
N VAL A 176 12.80 -17.48 -15.86
CA VAL A 176 11.38 -17.83 -16.01
C VAL A 176 11.23 -19.28 -15.62
N ILE A 177 10.35 -19.56 -14.67
CA ILE A 177 10.01 -20.93 -14.25
C ILE A 177 8.50 -21.08 -14.39
N SER A 178 8.00 -22.21 -14.90
CA SER A 178 6.57 -22.51 -14.85
C SER A 178 6.13 -22.71 -13.40
N ILE A 179 4.84 -22.55 -13.13
CA ILE A 179 4.30 -22.78 -11.77
C ILE A 179 4.44 -24.25 -11.41
N GLU A 180 4.23 -25.15 -12.36
CA GLU A 180 4.31 -26.59 -12.18
C GLU A 180 5.73 -27.02 -11.80
N GLU A 181 6.74 -26.60 -12.54
CA GLU A 181 8.16 -26.85 -12.21
C GLU A 181 8.57 -26.26 -10.85
N ALA A 182 8.03 -25.09 -10.51
CA ALA A 182 8.32 -24.44 -9.23
C ALA A 182 7.68 -25.18 -8.06
N ASP A 183 6.45 -25.66 -8.21
CA ASP A 183 5.74 -26.42 -7.18
C ASP A 183 6.31 -27.83 -7.02
N GLU A 184 6.75 -28.51 -8.10
CA GLU A 184 7.47 -29.77 -8.04
C GLU A 184 8.80 -29.61 -7.28
N THR A 185 9.60 -28.61 -7.62
CA THR A 185 10.86 -28.33 -6.95
C THR A 185 10.66 -28.05 -5.45
N ALA A 186 9.63 -27.25 -5.11
CA ALA A 186 9.30 -26.97 -3.71
C ALA A 186 8.83 -28.23 -2.94
N SER A 187 8.16 -29.16 -3.62
CA SER A 187 7.71 -30.43 -3.03
C SER A 187 8.87 -31.38 -2.75
N LEU A 188 9.84 -31.44 -3.64
CA LEU A 188 11.08 -32.22 -3.45
C LEU A 188 11.88 -31.72 -2.25
N PHE A 189 12.07 -30.39 -2.12
CA PHE A 189 12.76 -29.82 -0.95
C PHE A 189 12.03 -30.07 0.37
N LYS A 190 10.70 -30.10 0.39
CA LYS A 190 9.92 -30.43 1.59
C LYS A 190 10.12 -31.89 2.02
N LEU A 191 10.22 -32.81 1.09
CA LEU A 191 10.47 -34.22 1.36
C LEU A 191 11.87 -34.46 1.94
N GLU A 192 12.90 -33.76 1.46
CA GLU A 192 14.25 -33.84 2.02
C GLU A 192 14.36 -33.33 3.46
N ILE A 193 13.66 -32.24 3.80
CA ILE A 193 13.67 -31.67 5.18
C ILE A 193 12.91 -32.56 6.17
N MET A 194 11.91 -33.31 5.72
CA MET A 194 11.14 -34.22 6.59
C MET A 194 11.78 -35.61 6.75
N SER A 195 12.84 -35.92 6.02
CA SER A 195 13.57 -37.20 6.09
C SER A 195 14.91 -37.10 6.84
N THR A 196 15.22 -35.93 7.41
CA THR A 196 16.38 -35.68 8.29
C THR A 196 15.93 -35.39 9.71
#